data_f3271aea98b7cfc01a72ff21f21efce5
#
_entry.id   f3271aea98b7cfc01a72ff21f21efce5
#
_cell.length_a   1.000
_cell.length_b   1.000
_cell.length_c   1.000
_cell.angle_alpha   90.00
_cell.angle_beta   90.00
_cell.angle_gamma   90.00
#
_symmetry.space_group_name_H-M   'P 1'
#
loop_
_entity.id
_entity.type
_entity.pdbx_description
1 polymer ?
#
loop_
_entity_poly.entity_id
_entity_poly.type
_entity_poly.pdbx_seq_one_letter_code
_entity_poly.pdbx_strand_id
1 'polypeptide(L)'
;MESIDFSTNVNALMERIRDQQADIERIQRELEVMEVVGASRDDEVRVTVRGNGQVVAVDIDDSALRENDAYELGQLVKEAVNDGLRRVAEAGSAKFKPMIDAAESAPGS
;
A
#
# COMPACT_ATOMS: atom_id res chain seq x y z
N MET A 1 15.84 -19.38 -40.11
CA MET A 1 15.23 -18.05 -39.86
C MET A 1 14.22 -18.08 -38.74
N GLU A 2 13.28 -19.00 -38.75
CA GLU A 2 12.24 -19.10 -37.70
C GLU A 2 12.82 -19.34 -36.31
N SER A 3 13.86 -20.18 -36.19
CA SER A 3 14.50 -20.47 -34.91
C SER A 3 15.22 -19.24 -34.31
N ILE A 4 15.77 -18.38 -35.16
CA ILE A 4 16.41 -17.14 -34.71
C ILE A 4 15.35 -16.15 -34.21
N ASP A 5 14.28 -16.00 -34.95
CA ASP A 5 13.17 -15.11 -34.55
C ASP A 5 12.52 -15.58 -33.25
N PHE A 6 12.33 -16.90 -33.11
CA PHE A 6 11.80 -17.50 -31.90
C PHE A 6 12.69 -17.23 -30.68
N SER A 7 14.00 -17.41 -30.84
CA SER A 7 14.95 -17.15 -29.74
C SER A 7 14.96 -15.68 -29.32
N THR A 8 14.89 -14.76 -30.28
CA THR A 8 14.81 -13.33 -30.00
C THR A 8 13.54 -13.00 -29.23
N ASN A 9 12.39 -13.57 -29.62
CA ASN A 9 11.11 -13.35 -28.95
C ASN A 9 11.11 -13.91 -27.52
N VAL A 10 11.70 -15.08 -27.32
CA VAL A 10 11.81 -15.69 -25.98
C VAL A 10 12.69 -14.83 -25.08
N ASN A 11 13.83 -14.34 -25.58
CA ASN A 11 14.71 -13.48 -24.82
C ASN A 11 14.04 -12.17 -24.42
N ALA A 12 13.29 -11.54 -25.34
CA ALA A 12 12.54 -10.33 -25.06
C ALA A 12 11.46 -10.57 -24.00
N LEU A 13 10.77 -11.71 -24.07
CA LEU A 13 9.76 -12.08 -23.08
C LEU A 13 10.39 -12.30 -21.70
N MET A 14 11.53 -12.97 -21.64
CA MET A 14 12.24 -13.19 -20.38
C MET A 14 12.72 -11.87 -19.75
N GLU A 15 13.19 -10.93 -20.57
CA GLU A 15 13.55 -9.59 -20.09
C GLU A 15 12.36 -8.85 -19.49
N ARG A 16 11.20 -8.92 -20.13
CA ARG A 16 9.97 -8.34 -19.60
C ARG A 16 9.59 -8.94 -18.26
N ILE A 17 9.70 -10.25 -18.13
CA ILE A 17 9.39 -10.95 -16.87
C ILE A 17 10.32 -10.47 -15.77
N ARG A 18 11.60 -10.35 -16.05
CA ARG A 18 12.60 -9.86 -15.09
C ARG A 18 12.30 -8.41 -14.67
N ASP A 19 11.94 -7.56 -15.63
CA ASP A 19 11.61 -6.17 -15.36
C ASP A 19 10.36 -6.06 -14.48
N GLN A 20 9.33 -6.85 -14.76
CA GLN A 20 8.12 -6.88 -13.93
C GLN A 20 8.40 -7.38 -12.52
N GLN A 21 9.25 -8.40 -12.37
CA GLN A 21 9.64 -8.89 -11.05
C GLN A 21 10.41 -7.82 -10.27
N ALA A 22 11.32 -7.11 -10.94
CA ALA A 22 12.07 -6.03 -10.33
C ALA A 22 11.14 -4.89 -9.87
N ASP A 23 10.13 -4.55 -10.68
CA ASP A 23 9.15 -3.54 -10.35
C ASP A 23 8.29 -3.94 -9.14
N ILE A 24 7.86 -5.20 -9.09
CA ILE A 24 7.10 -5.73 -7.96
C ILE A 24 7.94 -5.69 -6.68
N GLU A 25 9.18 -6.13 -6.74
CA GLU A 25 10.10 -6.09 -5.59
C GLU A 25 10.34 -4.67 -5.11
N ARG A 26 10.51 -3.72 -6.03
CA ARG A 26 10.69 -2.30 -5.71
C ARG A 26 9.45 -1.76 -4.99
N ILE A 27 8.26 -2.04 -5.51
CA ILE A 27 7.00 -1.59 -4.91
C ILE A 27 6.83 -2.21 -3.52
N GLN A 28 7.16 -3.50 -3.36
CA GLN A 28 7.10 -4.14 -2.05
C GLN A 28 8.03 -3.48 -1.03
N ARG A 29 9.25 -3.14 -1.44
CA ARG A 29 10.19 -2.42 -0.58
C ARG A 29 9.66 -1.03 -0.21
N GLU A 30 9.09 -0.31 -1.17
CA GLU A 30 8.48 1.00 -0.93
C GLU A 30 7.32 0.91 0.07
N LEU A 31 6.49 -0.12 -0.06
CA LEU A 31 5.37 -0.35 0.87
C LEU A 31 5.86 -0.67 2.29
N GLU A 32 6.94 -1.46 2.41
CA GLU A 32 7.50 -1.82 3.72
C GLU A 32 7.97 -0.60 4.52
N VAL A 33 8.52 0.41 3.82
CA VAL A 33 9.04 1.62 4.48
C VAL A 33 8.03 2.77 4.48
N MET A 34 6.94 2.65 3.74
CA MET A 34 5.90 3.67 3.69
C MET A 34 5.16 3.74 5.01
N GLU A 35 4.89 4.94 5.47
CA GLU A 35 4.06 5.16 6.65
C GLU A 35 2.91 6.11 6.29
N VAL A 36 1.72 5.79 6.78
CA VAL A 36 0.54 6.65 6.66
C VAL A 36 -0.05 6.89 8.04
N VAL A 37 -0.72 8.00 8.19
CA VAL A 37 -1.38 8.35 9.45
C VAL A 37 -2.89 8.23 9.24
N GLY A 38 -3.51 7.37 10.03
CA GLY A 38 -4.95 7.29 10.16
C GLY A 38 -5.42 8.08 11.35
N ALA A 39 -6.62 8.62 11.31
CA ALA A 39 -7.17 9.46 12.36
C ALA A 39 -8.59 9.05 12.72
N SER A 40 -8.97 9.27 13.97
CA SER A 40 -10.36 9.21 14.39
C SER A 40 -11.14 10.38 13.79
N ARG A 41 -12.48 10.31 13.84
CA ARG A 41 -13.39 11.32 13.24
C ARG A 41 -13.16 12.75 13.73
N ASP A 42 -12.66 12.89 14.96
CA ASP A 42 -12.37 14.19 15.59
C ASP A 42 -10.88 14.54 15.61
N ASP A 43 -10.05 13.71 14.99
CA ASP A 43 -8.59 13.86 14.92
C ASP A 43 -7.88 13.80 16.29
N GLU A 44 -8.55 13.36 17.33
CA GLU A 44 -7.97 13.26 18.67
C GLU A 44 -7.08 12.03 18.85
N VAL A 45 -7.30 10.99 18.04
CA VAL A 45 -6.48 9.78 18.02
C VAL A 45 -5.90 9.61 16.62
N ARG A 46 -4.59 9.47 16.55
CA ARG A 46 -3.87 9.24 15.29
C ARG A 46 -3.02 7.98 15.41
N VAL A 47 -3.02 7.19 14.36
CA VAL A 47 -2.30 5.91 14.32
C VAL A 47 -1.42 5.92 13.08
N THR A 48 -0.13 5.62 13.26
CA THR A 48 0.80 5.48 12.13
C THR A 48 0.88 4.01 11.75
N VAL A 49 0.63 3.73 10.47
CA VAL A 49 0.59 2.37 9.93
C VAL A 49 1.58 2.27 8.77
N ARG A 50 2.38 1.20 8.76
CA ARG A 50 3.26 0.88 7.64
C ARG A 50 2.50 0.21 6.50
N GLY A 51 3.08 0.26 5.31
CA GLY A 51 2.49 -0.35 4.13
C GLY A 51 2.25 -1.86 4.24
N ASN A 52 2.94 -2.54 5.15
CA ASN A 52 2.70 -3.95 5.45
C ASN A 52 1.57 -4.18 6.46
N GLY A 53 0.87 -3.12 6.88
CA GLY A 53 -0.24 -3.22 7.83
C GLY A 53 0.18 -3.14 9.30
N GLN A 54 1.46 -2.98 9.59
CA GLN A 54 1.94 -2.90 10.98
C GLN A 54 1.66 -1.54 11.58
N VAL A 55 1.03 -1.50 12.74
CA VAL A 55 0.86 -0.27 13.53
C VAL A 55 2.17 0.01 14.26
N VAL A 56 2.76 1.18 14.03
CA VAL A 56 4.06 1.54 14.62
C VAL A 56 3.96 2.65 15.67
N ALA A 57 2.86 3.40 15.70
CA ALA A 57 2.65 4.44 16.69
C ALA A 57 1.16 4.69 16.90
N VAL A 58 0.80 5.01 18.13
CA VAL A 58 -0.54 5.47 18.50
C VAL A 58 -0.37 6.75 19.29
N ASP A 59 -0.99 7.83 18.82
CA ASP A 59 -0.92 9.14 19.41
C ASP A 59 -2.31 9.57 19.85
N ILE A 60 -2.48 9.83 21.14
CA ILE A 60 -3.78 10.15 21.73
C ILE A 60 -3.67 11.52 22.41
N ASP A 61 -4.52 12.45 22.01
CA ASP A 61 -4.56 13.77 22.64
C ASP A 61 -5.06 13.65 24.07
N ASP A 62 -4.54 14.49 24.95
CA ASP A 62 -4.97 14.54 26.35
C ASP A 62 -6.47 14.79 26.49
N SER A 63 -7.06 15.60 25.59
CA SER A 63 -8.49 15.86 25.57
C SER A 63 -9.31 14.59 25.39
N ALA A 64 -8.83 13.66 24.57
CA ALA A 64 -9.53 12.39 24.37
C ALA A 64 -9.55 11.57 25.66
N LEU A 65 -8.48 11.58 26.43
CA LEU A 65 -8.41 10.88 27.70
C LEU A 65 -9.35 11.49 28.76
N ARG A 66 -9.56 12.80 28.71
CA ARG A 66 -10.41 13.51 29.69
C ARG A 66 -11.89 13.39 29.35
N GLU A 67 -12.22 13.35 28.07
CA GLU A 67 -13.61 13.45 27.57
C GLU A 67 -14.27 12.10 27.31
N ASN A 68 -13.48 11.01 27.28
CA ASN A 68 -13.99 9.70 26.93
C ASN A 68 -13.70 8.68 28.03
N ASP A 69 -14.60 7.72 28.20
CA ASP A 69 -14.33 6.55 29.04
C ASP A 69 -13.46 5.54 28.24
N ALA A 70 -13.09 4.44 28.88
CA ALA A 70 -12.23 3.43 28.28
C ALA A 70 -12.85 2.82 27.00
N TYR A 71 -14.16 2.59 27.03
CA TYR A 71 -14.86 2.03 25.87
C TYR A 71 -14.86 3.00 24.70
N GLU A 72 -15.23 4.24 24.96
CA GLU A 72 -15.28 5.29 23.92
C GLU A 72 -13.90 5.52 23.34
N LEU A 73 -12.86 5.57 24.17
CA LEU A 73 -11.49 5.72 23.72
C LEU A 73 -11.07 4.56 22.83
N GLY A 74 -11.45 3.33 23.19
CA GLY A 74 -11.23 2.15 22.36
C GLY A 74 -11.87 2.26 20.97
N GLN A 75 -13.09 2.83 20.90
CA GLN A 75 -13.74 3.08 19.63
C GLN A 75 -12.98 4.09 18.76
N LEU A 76 -12.45 5.14 19.36
CA LEU A 76 -11.65 6.13 18.64
C LEU A 76 -10.35 5.51 18.11
N VAL A 77 -9.69 4.68 18.89
CA VAL A 77 -8.49 3.95 18.45
C VAL A 77 -8.84 3.02 17.28
N LYS A 78 -9.93 2.30 17.35
CA LYS A 78 -10.41 1.43 16.27
C LYS A 78 -10.64 2.23 14.98
N GLU A 79 -11.30 3.38 15.07
CA GLU A 79 -11.53 4.25 13.92
C GLU A 79 -10.21 4.69 13.28
N ALA A 80 -9.25 5.11 14.08
CA ALA A 80 -7.95 5.57 13.59
C ALA A 80 -7.16 4.44 12.93
N VAL A 81 -7.16 3.25 13.51
CA VAL A 81 -6.50 2.07 12.94
C VAL A 81 -7.12 1.71 11.60
N ASN A 82 -8.45 1.63 11.54
CA ASN A 82 -9.16 1.28 10.30
C ASN A 82 -8.94 2.34 9.22
N ASP A 83 -8.93 3.62 9.59
CA ASP A 83 -8.62 4.70 8.66
C ASP A 83 -7.19 4.55 8.10
N GLY A 84 -6.23 4.25 8.95
CA GLY A 84 -4.84 4.01 8.54
C GLY A 84 -4.70 2.83 7.61
N LEU A 85 -5.34 1.71 7.92
CA LEU A 85 -5.32 0.52 7.07
C LEU A 85 -5.95 0.78 5.71
N ARG A 86 -7.05 1.54 5.66
CA ARG A 86 -7.67 1.93 4.40
C ARG A 86 -6.73 2.80 3.57
N ARG A 87 -6.05 3.77 4.18
CA ARG A 87 -5.08 4.63 3.50
C ARG A 87 -3.89 3.84 2.96
N VAL A 88 -3.42 2.84 3.69
CA VAL A 88 -2.38 1.92 3.23
C VAL A 88 -2.85 1.17 1.99
N ALA A 89 -4.07 0.63 2.01
CA ALA A 89 -4.62 -0.10 0.86
C ALA A 89 -4.75 0.80 -0.36
N GLU A 90 -5.22 2.04 -0.19
CA GLU A 90 -5.34 3.01 -1.27
C GLU A 90 -3.96 3.37 -1.86
N ALA A 91 -2.99 3.62 -0.99
CA ALA A 91 -1.62 3.94 -1.42
C ALA A 91 -0.97 2.76 -2.13
N GLY A 92 -1.18 1.54 -1.66
CA GLY A 92 -0.70 0.33 -2.29
C GLY A 92 -1.29 0.15 -3.68
N SER A 93 -2.60 0.31 -3.81
CA SER A 93 -3.28 0.24 -5.11
C SER A 93 -2.74 1.29 -6.08
N ALA A 94 -2.50 2.52 -5.60
CA ALA A 94 -1.95 3.58 -6.42
C ALA A 94 -0.55 3.25 -6.95
N LYS A 95 0.28 2.56 -6.16
CA LYS A 95 1.62 2.15 -6.58
C LYS A 95 1.59 1.08 -7.66
N PHE A 96 0.61 0.18 -7.64
CA PHE A 96 0.46 -0.86 -8.65
C PHE A 96 -0.33 -0.41 -9.89
N LYS A 97 -1.04 0.70 -9.82
CA LYS A 97 -1.89 1.19 -10.91
C LYS A 97 -1.16 1.32 -12.26
N PRO A 98 0.07 1.88 -12.34
CA PRO A 98 0.77 1.98 -13.63
C PRO A 98 1.00 0.61 -14.29
N MET A 99 1.25 -0.44 -13.50
CA MET A 99 1.42 -1.80 -14.01
C MET A 99 0.11 -2.35 -14.56
N ILE A 100 -0.99 -2.12 -13.86
CA ILE A 100 -2.34 -2.55 -14.28
C ILE A 100 -2.73 -1.83 -15.56
N ASP A 101 -2.53 -0.51 -15.63
CA ASP A 101 -2.84 0.29 -16.80
C ASP A 101 -2.03 -0.16 -18.02
N ALA A 102 -0.74 -0.47 -17.81
CA ALA A 102 0.12 -0.98 -18.87
C ALA A 102 -0.37 -2.33 -19.41
N ALA A 103 -0.81 -3.23 -18.53
CA ALA A 103 -1.36 -4.53 -18.91
C ALA A 103 -2.66 -4.39 -19.69
N GLU A 104 -3.55 -3.47 -19.30
CA GLU A 104 -4.81 -3.20 -19.98
C GLU A 104 -4.61 -2.56 -21.35
N SER A 105 -3.53 -1.78 -21.50
CA SER A 105 -3.19 -1.10 -22.74
C SER A 105 -2.41 -1.97 -23.71
N ALA A 106 -2.03 -3.19 -23.32
CA ALA A 106 -1.21 -4.07 -24.15
C ALA A 106 -1.96 -4.46 -25.45
N PRO A 107 -1.26 -4.48 -26.61
CA PRO A 107 -1.88 -4.91 -27.86
C PRO A 107 -2.41 -6.33 -27.76
N GLY A 108 -3.62 -6.55 -28.27
CA GLY A 108 -4.27 -7.87 -28.30
C GLY A 108 -5.04 -8.23 -27.04
N SER A 109 -5.08 -7.36 -26.06
CA SER A 109 -5.87 -7.56 -24.83
C SER A 109 -7.30 -7.05 -24.98
#